data_fcdeecab3dd2701a347ff2d7302d66ac
#
_entry.id   fcdeecab3dd2701a347ff2d7302d66ac
#
_cell.length_a   1.000
_cell.length_b   1.000
_cell.length_c   1.000
_cell.angle_alpha   90.00
_cell.angle_beta   90.00
_cell.angle_gamma   90.00
#
_symmetry.space_group_name_H-M   'P 1'
#
loop_
_entity.id
_entity.type
_entity.pdbx_description
1 polymer ?
#
loop_
_entity_poly.entity_id
_entity_poly.type
_entity_poly.pdbx_seq_one_letter_code
_entity_poly.pdbx_strand_id
1 'polypeptide(L)' 'MYVQIAPQCRVWITDAHYEFVRTHSDRPFKNTDLQPSEIEMAKHLADKAIFVRKKLDTGVQYALNRRIRFVQDADKK' A
#
# COMPACT_ATOMS: atom_id res chain seq x y z
N MET A 1 -8.49 4.22 8.40
CA MET A 1 -7.32 4.67 9.17
C MET A 1 -6.46 5.58 8.31
N TYR A 2 -5.61 6.35 8.92
CA TYR A 2 -4.73 7.25 8.19
C TYR A 2 -3.33 6.67 8.06
N VAL A 3 -2.72 6.94 6.91
CA VAL A 3 -1.33 6.57 6.67
C VAL A 3 -0.57 7.85 6.36
N GLN A 4 0.50 8.09 7.08
CA GLN A 4 1.34 9.27 6.84
C GLN A 4 2.40 8.91 5.82
N ILE A 5 2.35 9.54 4.66
CA ILE A 5 3.28 9.22 3.57
C ILE A 5 4.41 10.24 3.47
N ALA A 6 4.26 11.37 4.14
CA ALA A 6 5.29 12.40 4.18
C ALA A 6 5.02 13.25 5.42
N PRO A 7 5.97 14.07 5.87
CA PRO A 7 5.83 14.83 7.11
C PRO A 7 4.57 15.65 7.25
N GLN A 8 3.89 16.03 6.29
CA GLN A 8 2.66 16.79 6.42
C GLN A 8 1.60 16.28 5.48
N CYS A 9 1.73 15.03 5.08
CA CYS A 9 0.83 14.46 4.10
C CYS A 9 0.29 13.13 4.60
N ARG A 10 -1.01 13.06 4.79
CA ARG A 10 -1.69 11.85 5.21
C ARG A 10 -2.72 11.47 4.19
N VAL A 11 -2.94 10.17 4.02
CA VAL A 11 -4.02 9.67 3.20
C VAL A 11 -4.86 8.72 4.02
N TRP A 12 -6.14 8.65 3.72
CA TRP A 12 -7.04 7.76 4.45
C TRP A 12 -7.27 6.50 3.64
N ILE A 13 -7.22 5.34 4.29
CA ILE A 13 -7.49 4.07 3.64
C ILE A 13 -8.51 3.30 4.44
N THR A 14 -9.22 2.39 3.77
CA THR A 14 -10.23 1.57 4.42
C THR A 14 -9.55 0.42 5.16
N ASP A 15 -10.33 -0.25 6.00
CA ASP A 15 -9.83 -1.43 6.69
C ASP A 15 -9.43 -2.53 5.70
N ALA A 16 -10.18 -2.68 4.62
CA ALA A 16 -9.85 -3.68 3.61
C ALA A 16 -8.50 -3.38 2.97
N HIS A 17 -8.24 -2.11 2.68
CA HIS A 17 -6.94 -1.72 2.12
C HIS A 17 -5.82 -1.94 3.14
N TYR A 18 -6.09 -1.68 4.39
CA TYR A 18 -5.09 -1.89 5.43
C TYR A 18 -4.71 -3.36 5.56
N GLU A 19 -5.71 -4.25 5.53
CA GLU A 19 -5.44 -5.68 5.57
C GLU A 19 -4.63 -6.13 4.36
N PHE A 20 -4.94 -5.60 3.19
CA PHE A 20 -4.18 -5.91 2.00
C PHE A 20 -2.72 -5.46 2.15
N VAL A 21 -2.51 -4.26 2.68
CA VAL A 21 -1.16 -3.75 2.91
C VAL A 21 -0.40 -4.65 3.88
N ARG A 22 -1.05 -5.04 4.98
CA ARG A 22 -0.40 -5.90 5.96
C ARG A 22 0.00 -7.25 5.35
N THR A 23 -0.89 -7.82 4.55
CA THR A 23 -0.63 -9.12 3.94
C THR A 23 0.56 -9.07 3.00
N HIS A 24 0.76 -7.93 2.34
CA HIS A 24 1.80 -7.82 1.32
C HIS A 24 2.97 -6.94 1.74
N SER A 25 3.13 -6.68 3.03
CA SER A 25 4.19 -5.78 3.48
C SER A 25 5.54 -6.45 3.59
N ASP A 26 5.57 -7.78 3.67
CA ASP A 26 6.83 -8.48 3.92
C ASP A 26 7.78 -8.45 2.74
N ARG A 27 7.26 -8.46 1.55
CA ARG A 27 8.10 -8.55 0.36
C ARG A 27 7.37 -7.99 -0.85
N PRO A 28 8.12 -7.64 -1.90
CA PRO A 28 7.49 -7.15 -3.12
C PRO A 28 6.63 -8.24 -3.78
N PHE A 29 5.68 -7.81 -4.55
CA PHE A 29 4.79 -8.72 -5.26
C PHE A 29 4.50 -8.14 -6.64
N LYS A 30 4.12 -9.02 -7.58
CA LYS A 30 3.83 -8.60 -8.94
C LYS A 30 2.33 -8.60 -9.18
N ASN A 31 1.88 -7.81 -10.13
CA ASN A 31 0.48 -7.79 -10.46
C ASN A 31 -0.03 -9.15 -10.93
N THR A 32 0.85 -9.97 -11.50
CA THR A 32 0.46 -11.32 -11.94
C THR A 32 0.20 -12.26 -10.77
N ASP A 33 0.67 -11.91 -9.57
CA ASP A 33 0.43 -12.73 -8.39
C ASP A 33 -0.91 -12.40 -7.73
N LEU A 34 -1.63 -11.43 -8.24
CA LEU A 34 -2.85 -10.93 -7.63
C LEU A 34 -4.07 -11.31 -8.45
N GLN A 35 -5.20 -11.38 -7.77
CA GLN A 35 -6.48 -11.54 -8.44
C GLN A 35 -6.93 -10.19 -9.01
N PRO A 36 -7.85 -10.17 -9.98
CA PRO A 36 -8.26 -8.90 -10.57
C PRO A 36 -8.69 -7.83 -9.58
N SER A 37 -9.42 -8.20 -8.54
CA SER A 37 -9.85 -7.23 -7.54
C SER A 37 -8.67 -6.71 -6.74
N GLU A 38 -7.67 -7.55 -6.53
CA GLU A 38 -6.49 -7.14 -5.77
C GLU A 38 -5.60 -6.23 -6.59
N ILE A 39 -5.57 -6.41 -7.91
CA ILE A 39 -4.80 -5.53 -8.79
C ILE A 39 -5.33 -4.11 -8.68
N GLU A 40 -6.65 -3.95 -8.64
CA GLU A 40 -7.24 -2.63 -8.49
C GLU A 40 -6.85 -2.00 -7.16
N MET A 41 -6.87 -2.78 -6.09
CA MET A 41 -6.46 -2.29 -4.78
C MET A 41 -5.00 -1.85 -4.80
N ALA A 42 -4.14 -2.65 -5.40
CA ALA A 42 -2.72 -2.33 -5.46
C ALA A 42 -2.47 -1.04 -6.25
N LYS A 43 -3.17 -0.87 -7.36
CA LYS A 43 -3.04 0.35 -8.14
C LYS A 43 -3.50 1.57 -7.34
N HIS A 44 -4.62 1.43 -6.64
CA HIS A 44 -5.16 2.51 -5.85
C HIS A 44 -4.21 2.92 -4.74
N LEU A 45 -3.63 1.93 -4.08
CA LEU A 45 -2.67 2.18 -3.01
C LEU A 45 -1.36 2.76 -3.54
N ALA A 46 -0.95 2.35 -4.73
CA ALA A 46 0.23 2.93 -5.36
C ALA A 46 -0.01 4.40 -5.72
N ASP A 47 -1.22 4.73 -6.15
CA ASP A 47 -1.56 6.12 -6.45
C ASP A 47 -1.52 6.98 -5.18
N LYS A 48 -1.74 6.37 -4.03
CA LYS A 48 -1.66 7.07 -2.75
C LYS A 48 -0.26 7.04 -2.15
N ALA A 49 0.71 6.53 -2.88
CA ALA A 49 2.11 6.42 -2.46
C ALA A 49 2.32 5.43 -1.31
N ILE A 50 1.37 4.55 -1.04
CA ILE A 50 1.52 3.52 -0.02
C ILE A 50 2.38 2.39 -0.57
N PHE A 51 2.18 2.03 -1.83
CA PHE A 51 3.07 1.10 -2.52
C PHE A 51 3.88 1.85 -3.56
N VAL A 52 5.10 1.39 -3.80
CA VAL A 52 5.95 1.90 -4.86
C VAL A 52 5.84 0.94 -6.03
N ARG A 53 5.56 1.47 -7.20
CA ARG A 53 5.36 0.67 -8.39
C ARG A 53 6.64 0.69 -9.21
N LYS A 54 7.10 -0.49 -9.64
CA LYS A 54 8.28 -0.60 -10.45
C LYS A 54 7.95 -1.40 -11.69
N LYS A 55 8.29 -0.87 -12.85
CA LYS A 55 8.01 -1.53 -14.10
C LYS A 55 9.13 -2.50 -14.42
N LEU A 56 8.78 -3.74 -14.71
CA LEU A 56 9.72 -4.78 -15.05
C LEU A 56 9.41 -5.28 -16.45
N ASP A 57 10.35 -6.05 -17.04
CA ASP A 57 10.13 -6.64 -18.33
C ASP A 57 8.95 -7.60 -18.32
N THR A 58 8.71 -8.24 -17.19
CA THR A 58 7.65 -9.24 -17.08
C THR A 58 6.38 -8.67 -16.45
N GLY A 59 6.30 -7.38 -16.22
CA GLY A 59 5.10 -6.77 -15.66
C GLY A 59 5.42 -5.67 -14.67
N VAL A 60 4.53 -5.48 -13.73
CA VAL A 60 4.66 -4.43 -12.74
C VAL A 60 4.84 -5.06 -11.35
N GLN A 61 5.81 -4.58 -10.63
CA GLN A 61 6.08 -5.03 -9.27
C GLN A 61 5.70 -3.92 -8.29
N TYR A 62 5.08 -4.30 -7.20
CA TYR A 62 4.72 -3.37 -6.13
C TYR A 62 5.51 -3.73 -4.88
N ALA A 63 5.91 -2.72 -4.14
CA ALA A 63 6.58 -2.91 -2.86
C ALA A 63 6.10 -1.86 -1.90
N LEU A 64 6.09 -2.17 -0.62
CA LEU A 64 5.64 -1.22 0.39
C LEU A 64 6.62 -0.04 0.45
N ASN A 65 6.07 1.16 0.49
CA ASN A 65 6.88 2.34 0.66
C ASN A 65 7.33 2.39 2.12
N ARG A 66 8.60 2.22 2.36
CA ARG A 66 9.12 2.12 3.72
C ARG A 66 9.15 3.46 4.46
N ARG A 67 8.84 4.52 3.78
CA ARG A 67 8.81 5.84 4.41
C ARG A 67 7.47 6.17 5.02
N ILE A 68 6.46 5.31 4.84
CA ILE A 68 5.14 5.58 5.36
C ILE A 68 5.04 5.11 6.80
N ARG A 69 4.08 5.70 7.52
CA ARG A 69 3.78 5.31 8.88
C ARG A 69 2.28 5.19 9.03
N PHE A 70 1.85 4.17 9.74
CA PHE A 70 0.43 3.99 10.01
C PHE A 70 0.07 4.74 11.28
N VAL A 71 -0.95 5.58 11.19
CA VAL A 71 -1.40 6.37 12.33
C VAL A 71 -2.62 5.67 12.88
N GLN A 72 -2.53 5.18 14.08
CA GLN A 72 -3.63 4.46 14.70
C GLN A 72 -4.27 5.30 15.75
N ASP A 73 -5.57 5.50 15.62
CA ASP A 73 -6.29 6.31 16.55
C ASP A 73 -6.30 5.71 17.94
N ALA A 74 -6.25 4.40 18.02
CA ALA A 74 -6.27 3.73 19.31
C ALA A 74 -5.06 4.06 20.16
N ASP A 75 -4.02 4.51 19.57
CA ASP A 75 -2.84 4.86 20.32
C ASP A 75 -3.00 6.13 21.08
N LYS A 76 -4.06 6.78 20.83
CA LYS A 76 -4.24 7.93 21.55
C LYS A 76 -4.70 7.71 22.80
N LYS A 77 -4.85 7.23 23.19
CA LYS A 77 -5.33 7.04 24.41
C LYS A 77 -4.81 7.39 25.31
#